data_051a2ada6aebec1b1d8388365bc5afd6
#
_entry.id   051a2ada6aebec1b1d8388365bc5afd6
#
_cell.length_a   1.000
_cell.length_b   1.000
_cell.length_c   1.000
_cell.angle_alpha   90.00
_cell.angle_beta   90.00
_cell.angle_gamma   90.00
#
_symmetry.space_group_name_H-M   'P 1'
#
loop_
_entity.id
_entity.type
_entity.pdbx_description
1 polymer ?
#
loop_
_entity_poly.entity_id
_entity_poly.type
_entity_poly.pdbx_seq_one_letter_code
_entity_poly.pdbx_strand_id
1 'polypeptide(L)'
;AVYQYQKKTVRKMILKDHKRPDGRAINQIRPLAAEVDIIPRVHGSAMFTRGQTQICDVVTLAPLSEAQKVDGLDENVTTKRYIHHYNFPSYSVGETKPSRGPGRREIGHGALAEKALVPVLPSEEEFPYAIRAVSETFESNGSTSMASTCASCMSLMAAGVPIKRMVAGISCGLVTGETDDDYIVLTDIQGLEDFFGDMDFKVTGTTEGITAIQMDIKIHGLTRPIVEEAI
;
A
#
# COMPACT_ATOMS: atom_id res chain seq x y z
N ALA A 1 20.51 -22.46 8.09
CA ALA A 1 21.15 -22.01 9.34
C ALA A 1 21.14 -20.47 9.42
N VAL A 2 21.73 -19.72 8.46
CA VAL A 2 21.85 -18.23 8.51
C VAL A 2 20.49 -17.56 8.64
N TYR A 3 19.53 -17.87 7.77
CA TYR A 3 18.17 -17.31 7.79
C TYR A 3 17.47 -17.49 9.15
N GLN A 4 17.58 -18.67 9.76
CA GLN A 4 16.97 -18.92 11.07
C GLN A 4 17.65 -18.13 12.18
N TYR A 5 18.95 -17.91 12.06
CA TYR A 5 19.70 -17.09 13.02
C TYR A 5 19.29 -15.61 12.89
N GLN A 6 19.22 -15.09 11.67
CA GLN A 6 18.72 -13.74 11.41
C GLN A 6 17.32 -13.55 11.99
N LYS A 7 16.38 -14.48 11.70
CA LYS A 7 15.01 -14.41 12.25
C LYS A 7 15.02 -14.32 13.77
N LYS A 8 15.78 -15.20 14.45
CA LYS A 8 15.88 -15.18 15.92
C LYS A 8 16.48 -13.87 16.45
N THR A 9 17.50 -13.35 15.77
CA THR A 9 18.18 -12.11 16.18
C THR A 9 17.25 -10.92 16.06
N VAL A 10 16.60 -10.73 14.91
CA VAL A 10 15.69 -9.62 14.66
C VAL A 10 14.50 -9.66 15.64
N ARG A 11 13.88 -10.84 15.83
CA ARG A 11 12.77 -10.98 16.78
C ARG A 11 13.21 -10.66 18.22
N LYS A 12 14.41 -11.11 18.63
CA LYS A 12 14.96 -10.78 19.95
C LYS A 12 15.22 -9.29 20.13
N MET A 13 15.78 -8.63 19.11
CA MET A 13 16.00 -7.17 19.14
C MET A 13 14.68 -6.42 19.35
N ILE A 14 13.63 -6.82 18.64
CA ILE A 14 12.32 -6.18 18.75
C ILE A 14 11.68 -6.46 20.11
N LEU A 15 11.55 -7.72 20.50
CA LEU A 15 10.81 -8.11 21.71
C LEU A 15 11.54 -7.75 23.02
N LYS A 16 12.88 -7.93 23.07
CA LYS A 16 13.64 -7.78 24.32
C LYS A 16 14.36 -6.44 24.43
N ASP A 17 14.94 -5.99 23.32
CA ASP A 17 15.76 -4.79 23.33
C ASP A 17 14.95 -3.54 22.87
N HIS A 18 13.70 -3.74 22.43
CA HIS A 18 12.81 -2.70 21.85
C HIS A 18 13.50 -1.89 20.75
N LYS A 19 14.33 -2.56 19.94
CA LYS A 19 15.09 -1.96 18.84
C LYS A 19 14.67 -2.55 17.50
N ARG A 20 14.41 -1.68 16.55
CA ARG A 20 14.14 -2.07 15.17
C ARG A 20 15.45 -2.22 14.40
N PRO A 21 15.49 -3.04 13.33
CA PRO A 21 16.69 -3.25 12.52
C PRO A 21 17.30 -1.97 11.93
N ASP A 22 16.48 -0.97 11.65
CA ASP A 22 16.89 0.35 11.14
C ASP A 22 17.09 1.42 12.23
N GLY A 23 16.94 1.07 13.49
CA GLY A 23 17.16 1.95 14.64
C GLY A 23 15.98 2.85 15.01
N ARG A 24 14.84 2.77 14.29
CA ARG A 24 13.63 3.53 14.64
C ARG A 24 13.01 3.06 15.96
N ALA A 25 12.23 3.96 16.57
CA ALA A 25 11.31 3.59 17.63
C ALA A 25 10.15 2.73 17.07
N ILE A 26 9.49 1.95 17.94
CA ILE A 26 8.45 0.98 17.58
C ILE A 26 7.31 1.62 16.77
N ASN A 27 6.88 2.81 17.15
CA ASN A 27 5.79 3.58 16.53
C ASN A 27 6.27 4.66 15.55
N GLN A 28 7.54 4.66 15.18
CA GLN A 28 8.11 5.68 14.29
C GLN A 28 7.90 5.32 12.83
N ILE A 29 7.33 6.27 12.07
CA ILE A 29 7.22 6.21 10.61
C ILE A 29 8.56 6.62 9.98
N ARG A 30 8.93 6.00 8.86
CA ARG A 30 10.09 6.38 8.06
C ARG A 30 9.94 7.82 7.54
N PRO A 31 11.03 8.53 7.22
CA PRO A 31 10.98 9.86 6.62
C PRO A 31 10.09 9.88 5.38
N LEU A 32 9.24 10.88 5.26
CA LEU A 32 8.30 11.05 4.15
C LEU A 32 8.77 12.19 3.25
N ALA A 33 8.61 11.99 1.93
CA ALA A 33 8.70 13.05 0.93
C ALA A 33 7.56 12.87 -0.08
N ALA A 34 7.00 13.99 -0.54
CA ALA A 34 5.86 14.01 -1.45
C ALA A 34 6.03 15.14 -2.45
N GLU A 35 5.90 14.82 -3.74
CA GLU A 35 5.96 15.77 -4.84
C GLU A 35 4.81 15.51 -5.80
N VAL A 36 4.24 16.57 -6.36
CA VAL A 36 3.18 16.50 -7.37
C VAL A 36 3.62 17.20 -8.65
N ASP A 37 2.92 16.93 -9.75
CA ASP A 37 3.16 17.54 -11.06
C ASP A 37 4.57 17.30 -11.61
N ILE A 38 5.14 16.15 -11.29
CA ILE A 38 6.51 15.78 -11.70
C ILE A 38 6.64 15.48 -13.19
N ILE A 39 5.55 15.11 -13.84
CA ILE A 39 5.49 14.81 -15.28
C ILE A 39 4.57 15.84 -15.96
N PRO A 40 5.10 16.74 -16.79
CA PRO A 40 4.34 17.93 -17.23
C PRO A 40 3.23 17.64 -18.25
N ARG A 41 3.20 16.48 -18.92
CA ARG A 41 2.27 16.19 -20.02
C ARG A 41 1.17 15.19 -19.69
N VAL A 42 1.12 14.70 -18.47
CA VAL A 42 0.05 13.84 -17.96
C VAL A 42 -1.02 14.68 -17.28
N HIS A 43 -2.20 14.12 -17.03
CA HIS A 43 -3.27 14.86 -16.35
C HIS A 43 -2.98 15.10 -14.89
N GLY A 44 -2.30 14.16 -14.20
CA GLY A 44 -1.78 14.31 -12.86
C GLY A 44 -0.66 13.32 -12.60
N SER A 45 0.29 13.70 -11.77
CA SER A 45 1.39 12.83 -11.37
C SER A 45 1.85 13.17 -9.95
N ALA A 46 2.34 12.15 -9.24
CA ALA A 46 2.89 12.32 -7.91
C ALA A 46 4.04 11.33 -7.65
N MET A 47 4.99 11.77 -6.88
CA MET A 47 6.03 10.93 -6.29
C MET A 47 5.81 10.87 -4.78
N PHE A 48 5.69 9.68 -4.25
CA PHE A 48 5.63 9.45 -2.80
C PHE A 48 6.79 8.59 -2.37
N THR A 49 7.53 9.07 -1.39
CA THR A 49 8.69 8.39 -0.82
C THR A 49 8.50 8.20 0.68
N ARG A 50 8.73 6.99 1.15
CA ARG A 50 8.74 6.63 2.57
C ARG A 50 9.99 5.80 2.86
N GLY A 51 11.03 6.45 3.36
CA GLY A 51 12.36 5.86 3.50
C GLY A 51 12.87 5.36 2.15
N GLN A 52 13.11 4.06 2.03
CA GLN A 52 13.56 3.39 0.81
C GLN A 52 12.42 2.89 -0.10
N THR A 53 11.17 3.22 0.22
CA THR A 53 10.06 2.86 -0.65
C THR A 53 9.61 4.08 -1.42
N GLN A 54 9.68 4.02 -2.76
CA GLN A 54 9.35 5.13 -3.66
C GLN A 54 8.42 4.68 -4.77
N ILE A 55 7.32 5.42 -4.93
CA ILE A 55 6.29 5.19 -5.96
C ILE A 55 6.10 6.46 -6.77
N CYS A 56 6.12 6.31 -8.08
CA CYS A 56 5.61 7.30 -9.02
C CYS A 56 4.22 6.88 -9.47
N ASP A 57 3.24 7.74 -9.31
CA ASP A 57 1.87 7.50 -9.80
C ASP A 57 1.49 8.52 -10.86
N VAL A 58 0.82 8.04 -11.90
CA VAL A 58 0.37 8.85 -13.04
C VAL A 58 -1.11 8.61 -13.28
N VAL A 59 -1.88 9.70 -13.34
CA VAL A 59 -3.31 9.68 -13.64
C VAL A 59 -3.56 10.12 -15.07
N THR A 60 -4.37 9.35 -15.77
CA THR A 60 -4.92 9.66 -17.08
C THR A 60 -6.46 9.75 -16.99
N LEU A 61 -7.00 10.81 -17.55
CA LEU A 61 -8.44 11.03 -17.69
C LEU A 61 -8.87 10.79 -19.14
N ALA A 62 -10.01 10.14 -19.33
CA ALA A 62 -10.55 9.84 -20.65
C ALA A 62 -12.08 9.98 -20.65
N PRO A 63 -12.74 10.07 -21.82
CA PRO A 63 -14.19 10.00 -21.89
C PRO A 63 -14.73 8.69 -21.28
N LEU A 64 -15.97 8.71 -20.81
CA LEU A 64 -16.62 7.51 -20.21
C LEU A 64 -16.69 6.32 -21.15
N SER A 65 -16.70 6.56 -22.49
CA SER A 65 -16.62 5.48 -23.49
C SER A 65 -15.37 4.61 -23.37
N GLU A 66 -14.30 5.13 -22.75
CA GLU A 66 -13.04 4.42 -22.51
C GLU A 66 -13.03 3.66 -21.17
N ALA A 67 -14.13 3.68 -20.42
CA ALA A 67 -14.25 2.87 -19.21
C ALA A 67 -14.06 1.39 -19.53
N GLN A 68 -13.39 0.69 -18.64
CA GLN A 68 -13.12 -0.76 -18.82
C GLN A 68 -14.44 -1.52 -18.86
N LYS A 69 -14.66 -2.29 -19.92
CA LYS A 69 -15.77 -3.25 -19.98
C LYS A 69 -15.42 -4.45 -19.09
N VAL A 70 -16.36 -4.79 -18.22
CA VAL A 70 -16.23 -5.94 -17.32
C VAL A 70 -17.11 -7.05 -17.87
N ASP A 71 -16.46 -8.12 -18.31
CA ASP A 71 -17.14 -9.34 -18.75
C ASP A 71 -17.00 -10.38 -17.62
N GLY A 72 -18.00 -10.46 -16.78
CA GLY A 72 -18.01 -11.29 -15.58
C GLY A 72 -19.36 -11.97 -15.35
N LEU A 73 -19.42 -12.78 -14.29
CA LEU A 73 -20.65 -13.47 -13.90
C LEU A 73 -21.69 -12.54 -13.22
N ASP A 74 -21.29 -11.35 -12.83
CA ASP A 74 -22.19 -10.34 -12.26
C ASP A 74 -22.72 -9.44 -13.38
N GLU A 75 -23.96 -9.66 -13.78
CA GLU A 75 -24.64 -8.92 -14.84
C GLU A 75 -24.88 -7.44 -14.48
N ASN A 76 -24.76 -7.06 -13.20
CA ASN A 76 -24.98 -5.70 -12.76
C ASN A 76 -23.77 -4.77 -12.95
N VAL A 77 -22.57 -5.32 -13.15
CA VAL A 77 -21.34 -4.56 -13.34
C VAL A 77 -20.83 -4.74 -14.76
N THR A 78 -21.23 -3.83 -15.66
CA THR A 78 -20.85 -3.88 -17.07
C THR A 78 -19.63 -3.02 -17.41
N THR A 79 -19.35 -2.01 -16.60
CA THR A 79 -18.23 -1.07 -16.79
C THR A 79 -17.55 -0.70 -15.49
N LYS A 80 -16.25 -0.43 -15.57
CA LYS A 80 -15.42 0.04 -14.47
C LYS A 80 -14.76 1.34 -14.87
N ARG A 81 -15.17 2.43 -14.23
CA ARG A 81 -14.73 3.79 -14.53
C ARG A 81 -13.35 4.12 -13.94
N TYR A 82 -13.05 3.62 -12.74
CA TYR A 82 -11.76 3.80 -12.11
C TYR A 82 -10.93 2.53 -12.22
N ILE A 83 -9.73 2.67 -12.73
CA ILE A 83 -8.77 1.58 -12.94
C ILE A 83 -7.48 1.95 -12.23
N HIS A 84 -6.99 1.06 -11.38
CA HIS A 84 -5.70 1.22 -10.72
C HIS A 84 -4.75 0.10 -11.12
N HIS A 85 -3.70 0.44 -11.86
CA HIS A 85 -2.63 -0.47 -12.19
C HIS A 85 -1.44 -0.25 -11.27
N TYR A 86 -0.85 -1.35 -10.82
CA TYR A 86 0.31 -1.37 -9.95
C TYR A 86 1.39 -2.23 -10.58
N ASN A 87 2.57 -1.64 -10.79
CA ASN A 87 3.72 -2.29 -11.37
C ASN A 87 4.84 -2.38 -10.34
N PHE A 88 5.41 -3.59 -10.21
CA PHE A 88 6.50 -3.89 -9.29
C PHE A 88 7.65 -4.55 -10.06
N PRO A 89 8.43 -3.77 -10.81
CA PRO A 89 9.54 -4.29 -11.59
C PRO A 89 10.66 -4.82 -10.67
N SER A 90 11.39 -5.80 -11.14
CA SER A 90 12.42 -6.48 -10.34
C SER A 90 13.54 -5.56 -9.87
N TYR A 91 13.84 -4.53 -10.62
CA TYR A 91 14.86 -3.55 -10.23
C TYR A 91 14.52 -2.81 -8.94
N SER A 92 13.24 -2.67 -8.60
CA SER A 92 12.80 -1.98 -7.37
C SER A 92 13.29 -2.63 -6.08
N VAL A 93 13.67 -3.89 -6.14
CA VAL A 93 14.29 -4.65 -5.04
C VAL A 93 15.69 -5.15 -5.37
N GLY A 94 16.32 -4.60 -6.42
CA GLY A 94 17.68 -4.96 -6.84
C GLY A 94 17.79 -6.36 -7.45
N GLU A 95 16.69 -6.94 -7.94
CA GLU A 95 16.68 -8.26 -8.57
C GLU A 95 16.73 -8.16 -10.09
N THR A 96 17.31 -9.19 -10.72
CA THR A 96 17.31 -9.36 -12.17
C THR A 96 16.34 -10.48 -12.54
N LYS A 97 15.23 -10.14 -13.22
CA LYS A 97 14.24 -11.10 -13.70
C LYS A 97 13.75 -10.72 -15.10
N PRO A 98 13.30 -11.68 -15.90
CA PRO A 98 12.63 -11.38 -17.17
C PRO A 98 11.39 -10.50 -16.92
N SER A 99 11.21 -9.47 -17.77
CA SER A 99 9.99 -8.65 -17.74
C SER A 99 8.85 -9.48 -18.33
N ARG A 100 7.87 -9.76 -17.50
CA ARG A 100 6.62 -10.47 -17.88
C ARG A 100 5.45 -9.59 -17.43
N GLY A 101 4.25 -9.93 -17.82
CA GLY A 101 3.04 -9.25 -17.33
C GLY A 101 2.90 -9.34 -15.81
N PRO A 102 1.99 -8.55 -15.21
CA PRO A 102 1.83 -8.44 -13.76
C PRO A 102 1.50 -9.80 -13.13
N GLY A 103 2.17 -10.11 -12.04
CA GLY A 103 1.93 -11.29 -11.24
C GLY A 103 0.72 -11.12 -10.31
N ARG A 104 0.30 -12.20 -9.64
CA ARG A 104 -0.84 -12.17 -8.70
C ARG A 104 -0.66 -11.17 -7.57
N ARG A 105 0.57 -10.98 -7.10
CA ARG A 105 0.89 -10.00 -6.04
C ARG A 105 0.63 -8.57 -6.51
N GLU A 106 1.05 -8.25 -7.72
CA GLU A 106 0.83 -6.92 -8.32
C GLU A 106 -0.66 -6.64 -8.53
N ILE A 107 -1.42 -7.63 -9.02
CA ILE A 107 -2.87 -7.54 -9.17
C ILE A 107 -3.55 -7.30 -7.80
N GLY A 108 -3.16 -8.05 -6.77
CA GLY A 108 -3.71 -7.91 -5.42
C GLY A 108 -3.38 -6.55 -4.78
N HIS A 109 -2.15 -6.06 -4.95
CA HIS A 109 -1.75 -4.75 -4.45
C HIS A 109 -2.47 -3.60 -5.17
N GLY A 110 -2.62 -3.70 -6.49
CA GLY A 110 -3.40 -2.75 -7.28
C GLY A 110 -4.87 -2.72 -6.85
N ALA A 111 -5.47 -3.90 -6.66
CA ALA A 111 -6.85 -4.01 -6.19
C ALA A 111 -7.06 -3.43 -4.77
N LEU A 112 -6.08 -3.55 -3.89
CA LEU A 112 -6.13 -2.94 -2.55
C LEU A 112 -6.13 -1.40 -2.65
N ALA A 113 -5.20 -0.83 -3.42
CA ALA A 113 -5.12 0.62 -3.62
C ALA A 113 -6.39 1.16 -4.32
N GLU A 114 -6.92 0.42 -5.27
CA GLU A 114 -8.18 0.77 -5.94
C GLU A 114 -9.35 0.80 -4.96
N LYS A 115 -9.53 -0.26 -4.16
CA LYS A 115 -10.59 -0.32 -3.13
C LYS A 115 -10.45 0.79 -2.10
N ALA A 116 -9.23 1.18 -1.77
CA ALA A 116 -8.96 2.27 -0.84
C ALA A 116 -9.48 3.63 -1.33
N LEU A 117 -9.43 3.88 -2.64
CA LEU A 117 -9.72 5.16 -3.25
C LEU A 117 -11.17 5.28 -3.79
N VAL A 118 -11.77 4.18 -4.22
CA VAL A 118 -13.14 4.15 -4.76
C VAL A 118 -14.18 4.90 -3.89
N PRO A 119 -14.21 4.74 -2.55
CA PRO A 119 -15.20 5.42 -1.72
C PRO A 119 -15.12 6.95 -1.73
N VAL A 120 -13.96 7.50 -2.05
CA VAL A 120 -13.73 8.96 -2.06
C VAL A 120 -13.82 9.59 -3.45
N LEU A 121 -13.95 8.80 -4.50
CA LEU A 121 -14.11 9.32 -5.85
C LEU A 121 -15.45 10.06 -6.01
N PRO A 122 -15.49 11.12 -6.84
CA PRO A 122 -16.73 11.79 -7.21
C PRO A 122 -17.66 10.84 -7.97
N SER A 123 -18.93 11.14 -8.00
CA SER A 123 -19.89 10.44 -8.86
C SER A 123 -19.61 10.70 -10.34
N GLU A 124 -20.21 9.89 -11.22
CA GLU A 124 -20.10 10.08 -12.66
C GLU A 124 -20.74 11.40 -13.12
N GLU A 125 -21.79 11.83 -12.45
CA GLU A 125 -22.46 13.10 -12.72
C GLU A 125 -21.60 14.31 -12.35
N GLU A 126 -20.87 14.21 -11.22
CA GLU A 126 -19.98 15.27 -10.74
C GLU A 126 -18.67 15.35 -11.55
N PHE A 127 -18.18 14.20 -12.03
CA PHE A 127 -16.92 14.12 -12.77
C PHE A 127 -17.01 13.06 -13.87
N PRO A 128 -17.50 13.43 -15.08
CA PRO A 128 -17.85 12.50 -16.16
C PRO A 128 -16.63 11.98 -16.95
N TYR A 129 -15.64 11.43 -16.27
CA TYR A 129 -14.43 10.88 -16.87
C TYR A 129 -14.18 9.45 -16.38
N ALA A 130 -13.66 8.61 -17.27
CA ALA A 130 -12.94 7.42 -16.89
C ALA A 130 -11.56 7.83 -16.36
N ILE A 131 -11.12 7.21 -15.28
CA ILE A 131 -9.89 7.55 -14.55
C ILE A 131 -8.99 6.31 -14.52
N ARG A 132 -7.76 6.44 -14.97
CA ARG A 132 -6.73 5.41 -14.86
C ARG A 132 -5.56 5.94 -14.07
N ALA A 133 -5.28 5.32 -12.93
CA ALA A 133 -4.06 5.51 -12.14
C ALA A 133 -3.07 4.38 -12.44
N VAL A 134 -1.81 4.71 -12.61
CA VAL A 134 -0.72 3.75 -12.81
C VAL A 134 0.39 4.05 -11.83
N SER A 135 0.58 3.15 -10.87
CA SER A 135 1.65 3.24 -9.89
C SER A 135 2.85 2.42 -10.31
N GLU A 136 3.98 3.09 -10.51
CA GLU A 136 5.27 2.48 -10.82
C GLU A 136 6.17 2.47 -9.59
N THR A 137 6.61 1.30 -9.17
CA THR A 137 7.51 1.14 -8.04
C THR A 137 8.96 1.36 -8.47
N PHE A 138 9.59 2.41 -7.96
CA PHE A 138 11.00 2.72 -8.25
C PHE A 138 11.94 2.03 -7.26
N GLU A 139 11.58 2.03 -5.98
CA GLU A 139 12.32 1.33 -4.93
C GLU A 139 11.34 0.78 -3.89
N SER A 140 11.65 -0.37 -3.30
CA SER A 140 10.79 -1.00 -2.30
C SER A 140 11.58 -1.62 -1.16
N ASN A 141 11.24 -1.20 0.06
CA ASN A 141 11.63 -1.85 1.30
C ASN A 141 10.43 -1.98 2.25
N GLY A 142 9.40 -2.69 1.78
CA GLY A 142 8.18 -2.99 2.53
C GLY A 142 7.06 -1.96 2.36
N SER A 143 5.84 -2.47 2.42
CA SER A 143 4.57 -1.74 2.35
C SER A 143 4.40 -0.83 1.12
N THR A 144 4.77 -1.34 -0.04
CA THR A 144 4.75 -0.60 -1.30
C THR A 144 3.32 -0.31 -1.78
N SER A 145 2.36 -1.20 -1.50
CA SER A 145 0.93 -0.97 -1.81
C SER A 145 0.34 0.23 -1.07
N MET A 146 0.79 0.48 0.17
CA MET A 146 0.35 1.64 0.92
C MET A 146 0.96 2.93 0.38
N ALA A 147 2.22 2.89 -0.05
CA ALA A 147 2.85 4.00 -0.77
C ALA A 147 2.14 4.28 -2.10
N SER A 148 1.72 3.25 -2.83
CA SER A 148 0.89 3.37 -4.04
C SER A 148 -0.43 4.08 -3.76
N THR A 149 -1.14 3.71 -2.68
CA THR A 149 -2.39 4.38 -2.28
C THR A 149 -2.16 5.88 -2.02
N CYS A 150 -1.10 6.22 -1.28
CA CYS A 150 -0.75 7.62 -1.01
C CYS A 150 -0.39 8.38 -2.29
N ALA A 151 0.46 7.81 -3.15
CA ALA A 151 0.85 8.43 -4.42
C ALA A 151 -0.35 8.65 -5.34
N SER A 152 -1.25 7.66 -5.46
CA SER A 152 -2.44 7.77 -6.29
C SER A 152 -3.44 8.79 -5.76
N CYS A 153 -3.60 8.90 -4.45
CA CYS A 153 -4.41 9.94 -3.84
C CYS A 153 -3.90 11.34 -4.23
N MET A 154 -2.59 11.54 -4.20
CA MET A 154 -1.94 12.80 -4.58
C MET A 154 -2.07 13.08 -6.07
N SER A 155 -1.83 12.09 -6.93
CA SER A 155 -1.92 12.25 -8.38
C SER A 155 -3.36 12.47 -8.87
N LEU A 156 -4.37 11.89 -8.21
CA LEU A 156 -5.77 12.19 -8.45
C LEU A 156 -6.09 13.66 -8.15
N MET A 157 -5.62 14.19 -7.03
CA MET A 157 -5.79 15.60 -6.68
C MET A 157 -5.04 16.51 -7.66
N ALA A 158 -3.82 16.16 -8.06
CA ALA A 158 -3.05 16.88 -9.07
C ALA A 158 -3.74 16.88 -10.45
N ALA A 159 -4.46 15.81 -10.79
CA ALA A 159 -5.29 15.74 -12.01
C ALA A 159 -6.60 16.54 -11.93
N GLY A 160 -6.87 17.21 -10.81
CA GLY A 160 -8.11 17.94 -10.59
C GLY A 160 -9.34 17.09 -10.33
N VAL A 161 -9.17 15.81 -9.99
CA VAL A 161 -10.28 14.94 -9.57
C VAL A 161 -10.79 15.43 -8.21
N PRO A 162 -12.07 15.83 -8.08
CA PRO A 162 -12.62 16.34 -6.82
C PRO A 162 -12.93 15.19 -5.85
N ILE A 163 -11.88 14.55 -5.31
CA ILE A 163 -12.06 13.51 -4.31
C ILE A 163 -12.68 14.07 -3.05
N LYS A 164 -13.58 13.32 -2.43
CA LYS A 164 -14.32 13.76 -1.23
C LYS A 164 -13.40 14.01 -0.04
N ARG A 165 -12.35 13.20 0.12
CA ARG A 165 -11.36 13.29 1.20
C ARG A 165 -10.04 12.65 0.79
N MET A 166 -8.95 13.09 1.39
CA MET A 166 -7.64 12.45 1.23
C MET A 166 -7.65 11.06 1.88
N VAL A 167 -7.03 10.12 1.20
CA VAL A 167 -6.80 8.75 1.68
C VAL A 167 -5.32 8.55 1.88
N ALA A 168 -4.96 8.01 3.04
CA ALA A 168 -3.61 7.52 3.31
C ALA A 168 -3.66 6.05 3.72
N GLY A 169 -2.53 5.39 3.63
CA GLY A 169 -2.39 3.99 4.03
C GLY A 169 -1.04 3.73 4.70
N ILE A 170 -1.06 2.82 5.67
CA ILE A 170 0.14 2.37 6.38
C ILE A 170 0.04 0.88 6.66
N SER A 171 1.19 0.22 6.87
CA SER A 171 1.23 -1.14 7.40
C SER A 171 1.75 -1.17 8.82
N CYS A 172 1.13 -2.03 9.63
CA CYS A 172 1.57 -2.41 10.95
C CYS A 172 2.01 -3.87 10.95
N GLY A 173 3.04 -4.17 11.71
CA GLY A 173 3.54 -5.52 11.91
C GLY A 173 3.31 -5.98 13.34
N LEU A 174 3.48 -7.28 13.54
CA LEU A 174 3.40 -7.92 14.86
C LEU A 174 4.58 -8.85 15.04
N VAL A 175 5.18 -8.80 16.21
CA VAL A 175 6.13 -9.81 16.67
C VAL A 175 5.64 -10.33 18.00
N THR A 176 5.35 -11.63 18.07
CA THR A 176 4.87 -12.31 19.30
C THR A 176 6.01 -13.04 20.00
N GLY A 177 5.93 -13.14 21.32
CA GLY A 177 6.84 -13.91 22.15
C GLY A 177 6.29 -15.30 22.50
N GLU A 178 6.48 -15.71 23.75
CA GLU A 178 6.09 -17.04 24.21
C GLU A 178 4.64 -17.12 24.74
N THR A 179 4.05 -15.98 25.11
CA THR A 179 2.68 -15.89 25.64
C THR A 179 1.86 -14.93 24.81
N ASP A 180 0.55 -14.99 24.94
CA ASP A 180 -0.38 -14.11 24.21
C ASP A 180 -0.25 -12.62 24.60
N ASP A 181 0.28 -12.34 25.78
CA ASP A 181 0.53 -10.98 26.27
C ASP A 181 1.94 -10.48 25.94
N ASP A 182 2.83 -11.35 25.43
CA ASP A 182 4.19 -10.99 25.02
C ASP A 182 4.22 -10.70 23.53
N TYR A 183 3.88 -9.47 23.16
CA TYR A 183 3.87 -9.03 21.78
C TYR A 183 4.28 -7.57 21.62
N ILE A 184 4.69 -7.20 20.43
CA ILE A 184 4.96 -5.82 20.02
C ILE A 184 4.32 -5.56 18.66
N VAL A 185 3.53 -4.48 18.58
CA VAL A 185 3.00 -3.93 17.33
C VAL A 185 3.97 -2.90 16.79
N LEU A 186 4.34 -3.02 15.52
CA LEU A 186 5.27 -2.13 14.83
C LEU A 186 4.52 -1.27 13.82
N THR A 187 4.74 0.04 13.85
CA THR A 187 4.19 0.96 12.85
C THR A 187 5.14 1.09 11.67
N ASP A 188 4.63 1.10 10.44
CA ASP A 188 5.39 1.26 9.20
C ASP A 188 6.53 0.24 9.08
N ILE A 189 6.17 -1.01 8.88
CA ILE A 189 7.14 -2.11 8.77
C ILE A 189 7.95 -2.04 7.48
N GLN A 190 9.22 -2.40 7.60
CA GLN A 190 10.13 -2.65 6.49
C GLN A 190 10.22 -4.14 6.13
N GLY A 191 10.90 -4.45 5.01
CA GLY A 191 10.96 -5.82 4.49
C GLY A 191 11.42 -6.88 5.49
N LEU A 192 12.44 -6.62 6.30
CA LEU A 192 12.92 -7.57 7.31
C LEU A 192 11.88 -7.83 8.41
N GLU A 193 11.12 -6.82 8.79
CA GLU A 193 10.07 -6.93 9.81
C GLU A 193 8.85 -7.69 9.26
N ASP A 194 8.50 -7.49 7.98
CA ASP A 194 7.50 -8.30 7.29
C ASP A 194 7.93 -9.77 7.20
N PHE A 195 9.17 -10.06 6.76
CA PHE A 195 9.66 -11.42 6.62
C PHE A 195 9.73 -12.19 7.94
N PHE A 196 10.13 -11.55 9.02
CA PHE A 196 10.38 -12.19 10.31
C PHE A 196 9.27 -11.98 11.33
N GLY A 197 8.33 -11.10 11.07
CA GLY A 197 7.15 -10.86 11.89
C GLY A 197 6.06 -11.91 11.70
N ASP A 198 4.99 -11.75 12.46
CA ASP A 198 3.85 -12.67 12.53
C ASP A 198 2.59 -12.11 11.88
N MET A 199 2.57 -10.81 11.56
CA MET A 199 1.47 -10.12 10.88
C MET A 199 2.00 -9.00 9.97
N ASP A 200 1.39 -8.85 8.79
CA ASP A 200 1.41 -7.64 7.96
C ASP A 200 -0.04 -7.14 7.86
N PHE A 201 -0.34 -6.07 8.57
CA PHE A 201 -1.68 -5.48 8.64
C PHE A 201 -1.66 -4.13 7.95
N LYS A 202 -2.29 -4.05 6.79
CA LYS A 202 -2.41 -2.83 5.98
C LYS A 202 -3.78 -2.22 6.18
N VAL A 203 -3.77 -0.95 6.52
CA VAL A 203 -4.99 -0.16 6.72
C VAL A 203 -4.90 1.09 5.87
N THR A 204 -5.97 1.38 5.16
CA THR A 204 -6.17 2.65 4.44
C THR A 204 -7.41 3.34 4.94
N GLY A 205 -7.40 4.65 4.93
CA GLY A 205 -8.55 5.40 5.38
C GLY A 205 -8.44 6.89 5.20
N THR A 206 -9.49 7.54 5.63
CA THR A 206 -9.63 8.99 5.72
C THR A 206 -9.73 9.39 7.20
N THR A 207 -9.87 10.66 7.48
CA THR A 207 -10.17 11.15 8.84
C THR A 207 -11.54 10.72 9.38
N GLU A 208 -12.41 10.18 8.53
CA GLU A 208 -13.76 9.73 8.91
C GLU A 208 -13.88 8.22 9.06
N GLY A 209 -12.94 7.45 8.52
CA GLY A 209 -13.01 5.99 8.65
C GLY A 209 -12.10 5.25 7.68
N ILE A 210 -12.09 3.94 7.87
CA ILE A 210 -11.29 3.00 7.09
C ILE A 210 -11.96 2.77 5.73
N THR A 211 -11.17 2.79 4.66
CA THR A 211 -11.64 2.55 3.28
C THR A 211 -11.26 1.16 2.76
N ALA A 212 -10.11 0.62 3.17
CA ALA A 212 -9.74 -0.76 2.86
C ALA A 212 -8.78 -1.34 3.90
N ILE A 213 -8.80 -2.65 4.02
CA ILE A 213 -7.94 -3.43 4.92
C ILE A 213 -7.40 -4.63 4.16
N GLN A 214 -6.14 -4.96 4.40
CA GLN A 214 -5.56 -6.26 4.07
C GLN A 214 -4.74 -6.74 5.26
N MET A 215 -4.96 -7.98 5.67
CA MET A 215 -4.21 -8.62 6.74
C MET A 215 -3.63 -9.95 6.26
N ASP A 216 -2.35 -10.14 6.50
CA ASP A 216 -1.66 -11.42 6.35
C ASP A 216 -1.09 -11.82 7.72
N ILE A 217 -1.51 -12.96 8.23
CA ILE A 217 -1.09 -13.49 9.54
C ILE A 217 -0.41 -14.83 9.37
N LYS A 218 0.65 -15.04 10.13
CA LYS A 218 1.46 -16.28 10.14
C LYS A 218 1.27 -17.09 11.42
N ILE A 219 0.31 -16.69 12.26
CA ILE A 219 -0.10 -17.31 13.51
C ILE A 219 -1.57 -17.69 13.47
N HIS A 220 -2.05 -18.45 14.46
CA HIS A 220 -3.40 -19.01 14.43
C HIS A 220 -4.55 -18.01 14.64
N GLY A 221 -4.25 -16.79 15.05
CA GLY A 221 -5.23 -15.74 15.26
C GLY A 221 -4.64 -14.54 15.99
N LEU A 222 -5.41 -13.48 16.11
CA LEU A 222 -5.05 -12.26 16.81
C LEU A 222 -6.02 -12.04 17.98
N THR A 223 -5.52 -11.56 19.08
CA THR A 223 -6.36 -11.11 20.20
C THR A 223 -6.92 -9.71 19.86
N ARG A 224 -8.05 -9.38 20.48
CA ARG A 224 -8.68 -8.07 20.28
C ARG A 224 -7.75 -6.90 20.65
N PRO A 225 -6.97 -6.94 21.76
CA PRO A 225 -6.01 -5.88 22.07
C PRO A 225 -5.00 -5.61 20.97
N ILE A 226 -4.46 -6.67 20.32
CA ILE A 226 -3.50 -6.52 19.21
C ILE A 226 -4.11 -5.76 18.04
N VAL A 227 -5.36 -6.09 17.67
CA VAL A 227 -6.06 -5.42 16.56
C VAL A 227 -6.37 -3.97 16.91
N GLU A 228 -6.82 -3.68 18.13
CA GLU A 228 -7.10 -2.32 18.59
C GLU A 228 -5.84 -1.46 18.63
N GLU A 229 -4.71 -2.01 19.07
CA GLU A 229 -3.44 -1.30 19.07
C GLU A 229 -2.93 -1.03 17.64
N ALA A 230 -3.07 -1.98 16.73
CA ALA A 230 -2.65 -1.82 15.34
C ALA A 230 -3.48 -0.76 14.59
N ILE A 231 -4.77 -0.63 14.88
CA ILE A 231 -5.68 0.38 14.30
C ILE A 231 -5.41 1.76 14.89
#